data_e432ecbd50024a0d2c8c83d251a64f45
#
_entry.id   e432ecbd50024a0d2c8c83d251a64f45
#
_cell.length_a   1.000
_cell.length_b   1.000
_cell.length_c   1.000
_cell.angle_alpha   90.00
_cell.angle_beta   90.00
_cell.angle_gamma   90.00
#
_symmetry.space_group_name_H-M   'P 1'
#
loop_
_entity.id
_entity.type
_entity.pdbx_description
1 polymer ?
#
loop_
_entity_poly.entity_id
_entity_poly.type
_entity_poly.pdbx_seq_one_letter_code
_entity_poly.pdbx_strand_id
1 'polypeptide(L)'
;MYQNYIFDLYGTLVDIHTNEKKAYLWKKMSLFFGMKGAAYEPKELRMAYETKIKEQEAALKMECRGSHVPEIDIADVFRQLFEDQAVSVTEKEIADLAKMFRAISIEELKLFPGVPEMLQRLKDAGKKVFLLSNAQALFTAPEISLLGLTKYFDGILLSSDAGVKKPDPAFYEMLLKQ
;
A
#
# COMPACT_ATOMS: atom_id res chain seq x y z
N MET A 1 -11.22 31.55 -0.70
CA MET A 1 -11.40 30.29 0.08
C MET A 1 -11.05 29.15 -0.85
N TYR A 2 -10.25 28.18 -0.41
CA TYR A 2 -9.83 27.04 -1.24
C TYR A 2 -11.04 26.17 -1.64
N GLN A 3 -10.99 25.58 -2.84
CA GLN A 3 -12.05 24.70 -3.35
C GLN A 3 -11.63 23.21 -3.25
N ASN A 4 -10.33 22.95 -3.38
CA ASN A 4 -9.77 21.60 -3.39
C ASN A 4 -8.90 21.38 -2.15
N TYR A 5 -9.04 20.22 -1.53
CA TYR A 5 -8.28 19.79 -0.36
C TYR A 5 -7.62 18.44 -0.66
N ILE A 6 -6.32 18.36 -0.47
CA ILE A 6 -5.54 17.14 -0.67
C ILE A 6 -5.03 16.70 0.69
N PHE A 7 -5.29 15.45 1.04
CA PHE A 7 -4.85 14.86 2.29
C PHE A 7 -3.85 13.72 2.03
N ASP A 8 -2.93 13.55 2.95
CA ASP A 8 -2.24 12.28 3.13
C ASP A 8 -3.13 11.35 3.99
N LEU A 9 -2.78 10.05 4.04
CA LEU A 9 -3.56 9.06 4.76
C LEU A 9 -2.96 8.75 6.13
N TYR A 10 -1.87 7.99 6.12
CA TYR A 10 -1.26 7.48 7.34
C TYR A 10 -0.49 8.56 8.10
N GLY A 11 -0.75 8.65 9.41
CA GLY A 11 -0.22 9.74 10.24
C GLY A 11 -0.95 11.07 10.07
N THR A 12 -1.99 11.13 9.20
CA THR A 12 -2.79 12.35 8.94
C THR A 12 -4.29 12.10 9.20
N LEU A 13 -4.89 11.17 8.49
CA LEU A 13 -6.30 10.77 8.66
C LEU A 13 -6.43 9.46 9.44
N VAL A 14 -5.44 8.60 9.30
CA VAL A 14 -5.43 7.24 9.83
C VAL A 14 -4.21 7.05 10.73
N ASP A 15 -4.46 6.60 11.95
CA ASP A 15 -3.46 6.09 12.87
C ASP A 15 -3.31 4.59 12.60
N ILE A 16 -2.10 4.19 12.19
CA ILE A 16 -1.79 2.80 11.89
C ILE A 16 -0.48 2.39 12.53
N HIS A 17 -0.48 1.20 13.13
CA HIS A 17 0.73 0.52 13.56
C HIS A 17 0.78 -0.87 12.94
N THR A 18 1.90 -1.17 12.30
CA THR A 18 2.16 -2.48 11.70
C THR A 18 3.46 -3.06 12.23
N ASN A 19 3.51 -4.38 12.34
CA ASN A 19 4.70 -5.10 12.74
C ASN A 19 4.94 -6.31 11.84
N GLU A 20 5.69 -6.08 10.78
CA GLU A 20 6.10 -7.12 9.83
C GLU A 20 7.24 -8.00 10.36
N LYS A 21 7.77 -7.71 11.56
CA LYS A 21 8.81 -8.52 12.20
C LYS A 21 8.27 -9.68 13.03
N LYS A 22 6.95 -9.75 13.22
CA LYS A 22 6.30 -10.82 13.99
C LYS A 22 6.62 -12.20 13.42
N ALA A 23 7.18 -13.09 14.23
CA ALA A 23 7.41 -14.49 13.83
C ALA A 23 6.10 -15.22 13.46
N TYR A 24 4.99 -14.83 14.11
CA TYR A 24 3.66 -15.37 13.81
C TYR A 24 3.22 -15.06 12.38
N LEU A 25 3.44 -13.82 11.90
CA LEU A 25 3.15 -13.43 10.51
C LEU A 25 3.83 -14.39 9.55
N TRP A 26 5.14 -14.53 9.65
CA TRP A 26 5.93 -15.33 8.71
C TRP A 26 5.62 -16.82 8.80
N LYS A 27 5.27 -17.32 9.98
CA LYS A 27 4.78 -18.70 10.14
C LYS A 27 3.46 -18.90 9.38
N LYS A 28 2.53 -17.94 9.42
CA LYS A 28 1.26 -18.04 8.69
C LYS A 28 1.45 -17.87 7.18
N MET A 29 2.31 -16.94 6.79
CA MET A 29 2.65 -16.74 5.37
C MET A 29 3.32 -17.96 4.77
N SER A 30 4.33 -18.54 5.43
CA SER A 30 4.99 -19.77 5.00
C SER A 30 4.00 -20.92 4.80
N LEU A 31 3.05 -21.09 5.74
CA LEU A 31 2.00 -22.10 5.61
C LEU A 31 1.11 -21.84 4.38
N PHE A 32 0.71 -20.59 4.15
CA PHE A 32 -0.11 -20.22 2.99
C PHE A 32 0.63 -20.46 1.67
N PHE A 33 1.90 -20.03 1.59
CA PHE A 33 2.76 -20.31 0.42
C PHE A 33 2.87 -21.82 0.17
N GLY A 34 3.09 -22.62 1.21
CA GLY A 34 3.13 -24.09 1.12
C GLY A 34 1.83 -24.71 0.63
N MET A 35 0.66 -24.20 1.06
CA MET A 35 -0.65 -24.65 0.55
C MET A 35 -0.84 -24.35 -0.94
N LYS A 36 -0.09 -23.39 -1.49
CA LYS A 36 -0.06 -23.05 -2.91
C LYS A 36 1.05 -23.79 -3.68
N GLY A 37 1.87 -24.58 -3.00
CA GLY A 37 2.97 -25.32 -3.61
C GLY A 37 4.33 -24.63 -3.53
N ALA A 38 4.40 -23.43 -2.97
CA ALA A 38 5.65 -22.69 -2.78
C ALA A 38 6.21 -22.93 -1.37
N ALA A 39 7.19 -23.81 -1.25
CA ALA A 39 7.73 -24.22 0.05
C ALA A 39 8.83 -23.29 0.53
N TYR A 40 8.58 -22.63 1.64
CA TYR A 40 9.55 -21.79 2.36
C TYR A 40 9.51 -22.07 3.85
N GLU A 41 10.66 -22.13 4.49
CA GLU A 41 10.71 -21.96 5.93
C GLU A 41 10.38 -20.50 6.32
N PRO A 42 9.72 -20.24 7.47
CA PRO A 42 9.27 -18.90 7.84
C PRO A 42 10.36 -17.81 7.82
N LYS A 43 11.57 -18.16 8.25
CA LYS A 43 12.72 -17.24 8.24
C LYS A 43 13.22 -16.98 6.81
N GLU A 44 13.24 -18.00 5.99
CA GLU A 44 13.65 -17.90 4.59
C GLU A 44 12.68 -17.02 3.79
N LEU A 45 11.37 -17.24 3.96
CA LEU A 45 10.35 -16.41 3.32
C LEU A 45 10.50 -14.94 3.68
N ARG A 46 10.72 -14.64 4.97
CA ARG A 46 10.96 -13.28 5.41
C ARG A 46 12.20 -12.67 4.76
N MET A 47 13.31 -13.38 4.75
CA MET A 47 14.55 -12.90 4.15
C MET A 47 14.38 -12.68 2.64
N ALA A 48 13.72 -13.62 1.94
CA ALA A 48 13.43 -13.49 0.53
C ALA A 48 12.57 -12.24 0.24
N TYR A 49 11.51 -12.03 1.00
CA TYR A 49 10.65 -10.85 0.91
C TYR A 49 11.44 -9.54 1.09
N GLU A 50 12.21 -9.43 2.18
CA GLU A 50 13.02 -8.24 2.46
C GLU A 50 14.10 -8.01 1.37
N THR A 51 14.63 -9.09 0.78
CA THR A 51 15.60 -9.02 -0.31
C THR A 51 14.95 -8.53 -1.60
N LYS A 52 13.81 -9.10 -1.99
CA LYS A 52 13.08 -8.70 -3.20
C LYS A 52 12.69 -7.21 -3.18
N ILE A 53 12.24 -6.70 -2.03
CA ILE A 53 11.96 -5.26 -1.87
C ILE A 53 13.21 -4.43 -2.18
N LYS A 54 14.35 -4.76 -1.58
CA LYS A 54 15.61 -4.03 -1.79
C LYS A 54 16.10 -4.11 -3.24
N GLU A 55 15.98 -5.27 -3.87
CA GLU A 55 16.35 -5.48 -5.27
C GLU A 55 15.50 -4.62 -6.21
N GLN A 56 14.16 -4.62 -6.02
CA GLN A 56 13.26 -3.79 -6.81
C GLN A 56 13.51 -2.29 -6.61
N GLU A 57 13.67 -1.85 -5.34
CA GLU A 57 14.01 -0.46 -5.05
C GLU A 57 15.34 -0.04 -5.70
N ALA A 58 16.35 -0.91 -5.68
CA ALA A 58 17.64 -0.65 -6.30
C ALA A 58 17.53 -0.57 -7.83
N ALA A 59 16.81 -1.50 -8.46
CA ALA A 59 16.57 -1.52 -9.89
C ALA A 59 15.86 -0.24 -10.35
N LEU A 60 14.77 0.15 -9.69
CA LEU A 60 14.03 1.37 -10.00
C LEU A 60 14.87 2.63 -9.86
N LYS A 61 15.71 2.70 -8.82
CA LYS A 61 16.64 3.85 -8.63
C LYS A 61 17.69 3.93 -9.75
N MET A 62 18.13 2.81 -10.29
CA MET A 62 19.07 2.78 -11.43
C MET A 62 18.42 3.20 -12.73
N GLU A 63 17.16 2.82 -12.93
CA GLU A 63 16.38 3.17 -14.14
C GLU A 63 15.92 4.63 -14.13
N CYS A 64 15.57 5.15 -12.97
CA CYS A 64 15.15 6.55 -12.81
C CYS A 64 16.34 7.49 -12.91
N ARG A 65 16.62 7.97 -14.13
CA ARG A 65 17.61 9.02 -14.38
C ARG A 65 16.98 10.38 -14.03
N GLY A 66 17.35 10.94 -12.87
CA GLY A 66 16.94 12.30 -12.52
C GLY A 66 16.31 12.45 -11.14
N SER A 67 15.40 13.41 -10.99
CA SER A 67 14.77 13.80 -9.73
C SER A 67 13.59 12.93 -9.30
N HIS A 68 13.24 11.89 -10.06
CA HIS A 68 12.10 11.03 -9.75
C HIS A 68 12.36 10.15 -8.53
N VAL A 69 11.35 10.03 -7.69
CA VAL A 69 11.33 9.13 -6.52
C VAL A 69 10.40 7.96 -6.83
N PRO A 70 10.95 6.85 -7.36
CA PRO A 70 10.15 5.73 -7.79
C PRO A 70 9.51 5.00 -6.61
N GLU A 71 8.41 4.32 -6.87
CA GLU A 71 7.74 3.43 -5.92
C GLU A 71 7.65 2.03 -6.50
N ILE A 72 7.93 1.02 -5.67
CA ILE A 72 7.71 -0.39 -6.01
C ILE A 72 6.22 -0.74 -5.95
N ASP A 73 5.83 -1.82 -6.62
CA ASP A 73 4.55 -2.48 -6.37
C ASP A 73 4.79 -3.76 -5.56
N ILE A 74 4.24 -3.83 -4.37
CA ILE A 74 4.37 -5.00 -3.48
C ILE A 74 3.74 -6.26 -4.08
N ALA A 75 2.81 -6.13 -5.03
CA ALA A 75 2.26 -7.26 -5.77
C ALA A 75 3.35 -8.02 -6.52
N ASP A 76 4.30 -7.30 -7.14
CA ASP A 76 5.41 -7.90 -7.86
C ASP A 76 6.36 -8.65 -6.92
N VAL A 77 6.58 -8.13 -5.72
CA VAL A 77 7.37 -8.83 -4.69
C VAL A 77 6.71 -10.17 -4.33
N PHE A 78 5.41 -10.17 -4.07
CA PHE A 78 4.70 -11.42 -3.76
C PHE A 78 4.68 -12.38 -4.94
N ARG A 79 4.51 -11.89 -6.16
CA ARG A 79 4.55 -12.71 -7.37
C ARG A 79 5.91 -13.38 -7.56
N GLN A 80 6.99 -12.63 -7.44
CA GLN A 80 8.35 -13.15 -7.55
C GLN A 80 8.67 -14.22 -6.51
N LEU A 81 8.14 -14.11 -5.29
CA LEU A 81 8.30 -15.15 -4.26
C LEU A 81 7.66 -16.48 -4.67
N PHE A 82 6.56 -16.48 -5.41
CA PHE A 82 5.97 -17.68 -5.97
C PHE A 82 6.77 -18.19 -7.18
N GLU A 83 7.21 -17.30 -8.06
CA GLU A 83 8.00 -17.61 -9.23
C GLU A 83 9.35 -18.26 -8.87
N ASP A 84 10.00 -17.82 -7.80
CA ASP A 84 11.24 -18.43 -7.27
C ASP A 84 11.05 -19.91 -6.87
N GLN A 85 9.81 -20.34 -6.60
CA GLN A 85 9.42 -21.71 -6.32
C GLN A 85 8.74 -22.40 -7.52
N ALA A 86 8.83 -21.81 -8.71
CA ALA A 86 8.18 -22.27 -9.94
C ALA A 86 6.64 -22.44 -9.80
N VAL A 87 6.00 -21.61 -8.99
CA VAL A 87 4.54 -21.58 -8.77
C VAL A 87 3.94 -20.39 -9.47
N SER A 88 2.93 -20.61 -10.32
CA SER A 88 2.14 -19.54 -10.93
C SER A 88 0.93 -19.22 -10.06
N VAL A 89 0.65 -17.92 -9.90
CA VAL A 89 -0.49 -17.41 -9.13
C VAL A 89 -1.24 -16.34 -9.93
N THR A 90 -2.53 -16.22 -9.65
CA THR A 90 -3.39 -15.21 -10.25
C THR A 90 -3.32 -13.90 -9.48
N GLU A 91 -3.70 -12.78 -10.11
CA GLU A 91 -3.80 -11.47 -9.46
C GLU A 91 -4.74 -11.51 -8.23
N LYS A 92 -5.82 -12.29 -8.33
CA LYS A 92 -6.74 -12.47 -7.20
C LYS A 92 -6.05 -13.15 -6.01
N GLU A 93 -5.22 -14.15 -6.25
CA GLU A 93 -4.49 -14.85 -5.19
C GLU A 93 -3.44 -13.95 -4.55
N ILE A 94 -2.77 -13.10 -5.33
CA ILE A 94 -1.86 -12.06 -4.81
C ILE A 94 -2.64 -11.06 -3.94
N ALA A 95 -3.79 -10.59 -4.40
CA ALA A 95 -4.61 -9.66 -3.63
C ALA A 95 -5.12 -10.27 -2.31
N ASP A 96 -5.53 -11.54 -2.31
CA ASP A 96 -6.00 -12.21 -1.11
C ASP A 96 -4.84 -12.49 -0.13
N LEU A 97 -3.66 -12.86 -0.65
CA LEU A 97 -2.42 -12.99 0.11
C LEU A 97 -2.04 -11.68 0.80
N ALA A 98 -2.05 -10.58 0.05
CA ALA A 98 -1.69 -9.27 0.55
C ALA A 98 -2.63 -8.81 1.67
N LYS A 99 -3.94 -9.01 1.52
CA LYS A 99 -4.92 -8.73 2.59
C LYS A 99 -4.64 -9.54 3.84
N MET A 100 -4.31 -10.82 3.69
CA MET A 100 -3.96 -11.69 4.82
C MET A 100 -2.66 -11.23 5.48
N PHE A 101 -1.62 -10.94 4.70
CA PHE A 101 -0.34 -10.39 5.19
C PHE A 101 -0.59 -9.12 6.00
N ARG A 102 -1.35 -8.20 5.41
CA ARG A 102 -1.66 -6.91 6.03
C ARG A 102 -2.47 -7.07 7.31
N ALA A 103 -3.52 -7.88 7.29
CA ALA A 103 -4.37 -8.13 8.46
C ALA A 103 -3.61 -8.75 9.64
N ILE A 104 -2.61 -9.61 9.37
CA ILE A 104 -1.78 -10.20 10.43
C ILE A 104 -0.71 -9.22 10.91
N SER A 105 -0.19 -8.36 10.05
CA SER A 105 0.85 -7.37 10.41
C SER A 105 0.30 -6.17 11.17
N ILE A 106 -0.96 -5.78 10.95
CA ILE A 106 -1.60 -4.66 11.67
C ILE A 106 -1.69 -4.96 13.17
N GLU A 107 -1.29 -4.02 13.98
CA GLU A 107 -1.49 -3.98 15.43
C GLU A 107 -2.59 -2.99 15.83
N GLU A 108 -2.66 -1.88 15.10
CA GLU A 108 -3.70 -0.87 15.26
C GLU A 108 -4.03 -0.24 13.91
N LEU A 109 -5.32 -0.01 13.67
CA LEU A 109 -5.84 0.69 12.50
C LEU A 109 -7.11 1.44 12.90
N LYS A 110 -7.03 2.76 12.97
CA LYS A 110 -8.16 3.60 13.35
C LYS A 110 -8.07 4.99 12.71
N LEU A 111 -9.19 5.68 12.65
CA LEU A 111 -9.21 7.10 12.28
C LEU A 111 -8.73 7.96 13.45
N PHE A 112 -8.03 9.05 13.15
CA PHE A 112 -7.83 10.08 14.15
C PHE A 112 -9.18 10.72 14.54
N PRO A 113 -9.34 11.16 15.81
CA PRO A 113 -10.57 11.80 16.26
C PRO A 113 -10.94 13.02 15.41
N GLY A 114 -12.21 13.13 15.05
CA GLY A 114 -12.74 14.25 14.26
C GLY A 114 -12.54 14.16 12.76
N VAL A 115 -11.85 13.13 12.24
CA VAL A 115 -11.63 12.96 10.78
C VAL A 115 -12.94 12.81 10.01
N PRO A 116 -13.87 11.92 10.37
CA PRO A 116 -15.13 11.79 9.65
C PRO A 116 -15.93 13.08 9.61
N GLU A 117 -16.02 13.79 10.74
CA GLU A 117 -16.74 15.04 10.88
C GLU A 117 -16.11 16.15 10.04
N MET A 118 -14.79 16.24 10.03
CA MET A 118 -14.04 17.20 9.22
C MET A 118 -14.28 16.95 7.72
N LEU A 119 -14.13 15.71 7.26
CA LEU A 119 -14.34 15.35 5.87
C LEU A 119 -15.79 15.61 5.44
N GLN A 120 -16.76 15.25 6.30
CA GLN A 120 -18.17 15.50 6.02
C GLN A 120 -18.45 17.00 5.87
N ARG A 121 -17.93 17.85 6.77
CA ARG A 121 -18.06 19.31 6.67
C ARG A 121 -17.49 19.88 5.38
N LEU A 122 -16.38 19.36 4.88
CA LEU A 122 -15.82 19.77 3.60
C LEU A 122 -16.77 19.40 2.45
N LYS A 123 -17.32 18.18 2.46
CA LYS A 123 -18.31 17.72 1.45
C LYS A 123 -19.58 18.58 1.51
N ASP A 124 -20.13 18.84 2.70
CA ASP A 124 -21.32 19.66 2.90
C ASP A 124 -21.11 21.12 2.42
N ALA A 125 -19.88 21.60 2.52
CA ALA A 125 -19.48 22.91 1.99
C ALA A 125 -19.16 22.90 0.48
N GLY A 126 -19.47 21.81 -0.23
CA GLY A 126 -19.26 21.65 -1.68
C GLY A 126 -17.79 21.62 -2.08
N LYS A 127 -16.89 21.25 -1.16
CA LYS A 127 -15.46 21.15 -1.44
C LYS A 127 -15.10 19.83 -2.10
N LYS A 128 -14.07 19.86 -2.94
CA LYS A 128 -13.45 18.65 -3.48
C LYS A 128 -12.36 18.15 -2.53
N VAL A 129 -12.37 16.86 -2.29
CA VAL A 129 -11.45 16.20 -1.37
C VAL A 129 -10.71 15.09 -2.10
N PHE A 130 -9.39 15.15 -2.05
CA PHE A 130 -8.51 14.19 -2.71
C PHE A 130 -7.57 13.55 -1.70
N LEU A 131 -7.17 12.32 -2.00
CA LEU A 131 -6.14 11.59 -1.25
C LEU A 131 -4.89 11.45 -2.10
N LEU A 132 -3.73 11.81 -1.55
CA LEU A 132 -2.41 11.60 -2.15
C LEU A 132 -1.48 10.97 -1.12
N SER A 133 -1.24 9.67 -1.20
CA SER A 133 -0.48 8.95 -0.18
C SER A 133 0.65 8.09 -0.76
N ASN A 134 1.81 8.11 -0.07
CA ASN A 134 2.88 7.15 -0.30
C ASN A 134 2.46 5.81 0.32
N ALA A 135 1.85 4.94 -0.46
CA ALA A 135 1.24 3.72 0.04
C ALA A 135 1.06 2.67 -1.06
N GLN A 136 1.05 1.41 -0.64
CA GLN A 136 0.76 0.28 -1.51
C GLN A 136 -0.75 0.11 -1.67
N ALA A 137 -1.28 0.30 -2.87
CA ALA A 137 -2.71 0.22 -3.17
C ALA A 137 -3.32 -1.12 -2.74
N LEU A 138 -2.56 -2.19 -2.89
CA LEU A 138 -2.96 -3.53 -2.53
C LEU A 138 -3.35 -3.68 -1.04
N PHE A 139 -2.72 -2.89 -0.16
CA PHE A 139 -3.04 -2.81 1.27
C PHE A 139 -4.05 -1.70 1.56
N THR A 140 -3.83 -0.54 0.96
CA THR A 140 -4.47 0.72 1.36
C THR A 140 -5.90 0.83 0.85
N ALA A 141 -6.20 0.34 -0.35
CA ALA A 141 -7.57 0.42 -0.87
C ALA A 141 -8.59 -0.36 -0.02
N PRO A 142 -8.30 -1.61 0.44
CA PRO A 142 -9.16 -2.29 1.41
C PRO A 142 -9.29 -1.56 2.75
N GLU A 143 -8.22 -0.93 3.26
CA GLU A 143 -8.25 -0.19 4.53
C GLU A 143 -9.09 1.08 4.45
N ILE A 144 -8.99 1.84 3.35
CA ILE A 144 -9.85 3.01 3.06
C ILE A 144 -11.32 2.60 3.06
N SER A 145 -11.65 1.47 2.43
CA SER A 145 -13.01 0.92 2.38
C SER A 145 -13.48 0.48 3.77
N LEU A 146 -12.65 -0.25 4.51
CA LEU A 146 -12.95 -0.74 5.86
C LEU A 146 -13.24 0.42 6.84
N LEU A 147 -12.46 1.51 6.72
CA LEU A 147 -12.61 2.71 7.55
C LEU A 147 -13.75 3.64 7.08
N GLY A 148 -14.49 3.28 6.02
CA GLY A 148 -15.60 4.06 5.49
C GLY A 148 -15.20 5.40 4.89
N LEU A 149 -13.95 5.55 4.45
CA LEU A 149 -13.40 6.80 3.93
C LEU A 149 -13.69 7.01 2.44
N THR A 150 -13.92 5.96 1.67
CA THR A 150 -14.09 6.02 0.21
C THR A 150 -15.10 7.08 -0.23
N LYS A 151 -16.21 7.22 0.50
CA LYS A 151 -17.31 8.15 0.17
C LYS A 151 -16.94 9.64 0.23
N TYR A 152 -15.82 9.99 0.89
CA TYR A 152 -15.41 11.39 1.06
C TYR A 152 -14.51 11.88 -0.06
N PHE A 153 -13.80 10.98 -0.75
CA PHE A 153 -12.82 11.37 -1.75
C PHE A 153 -13.42 11.47 -3.14
N ASP A 154 -13.13 12.58 -3.82
CA ASP A 154 -13.42 12.78 -5.24
C ASP A 154 -12.36 12.13 -6.13
N GLY A 155 -11.15 11.89 -5.59
CA GLY A 155 -10.08 11.14 -6.22
C GLY A 155 -9.08 10.60 -5.19
N ILE A 156 -8.51 9.45 -5.48
CA ILE A 156 -7.51 8.78 -4.66
C ILE A 156 -6.33 8.42 -5.56
N LEU A 157 -5.13 8.84 -5.16
CA LEU A 157 -3.90 8.47 -5.85
C LEU A 157 -2.90 7.91 -4.83
N LEU A 158 -2.50 6.66 -5.06
CA LEU A 158 -1.54 5.93 -4.24
C LEU A 158 -0.24 5.74 -5.00
N SER A 159 0.90 5.81 -4.32
CA SER A 159 2.21 5.82 -4.98
C SER A 159 2.50 4.54 -5.76
N SER A 160 2.04 3.38 -5.29
CA SER A 160 2.25 2.13 -6.04
C SER A 160 1.51 2.09 -7.38
N ASP A 161 0.30 2.71 -7.46
CA ASP A 161 -0.44 2.81 -8.73
C ASP A 161 0.21 3.81 -9.69
N ALA A 162 0.87 4.83 -9.14
CA ALA A 162 1.52 5.88 -9.92
C ALA A 162 2.96 5.53 -10.35
N GLY A 163 3.60 4.55 -9.70
CA GLY A 163 5.01 4.22 -9.88
C GLY A 163 5.99 5.27 -9.36
N VAL A 164 5.48 6.34 -8.74
CA VAL A 164 6.25 7.44 -8.14
C VAL A 164 5.60 7.89 -6.84
N LYS A 165 6.40 8.45 -5.93
CA LYS A 165 5.93 8.89 -4.61
C LYS A 165 6.36 10.30 -4.23
N LYS A 166 5.71 10.87 -3.23
CA LYS A 166 6.14 12.14 -2.62
C LYS A 166 7.59 12.04 -2.15
N PRO A 167 8.42 13.08 -2.34
CA PRO A 167 8.08 14.45 -2.77
C PRO A 167 8.20 14.71 -4.29
N ASP A 168 8.15 13.68 -5.15
CA ASP A 168 8.26 13.85 -6.60
C ASP A 168 7.14 14.75 -7.13
N PRO A 169 7.47 15.87 -7.85
CA PRO A 169 6.46 16.74 -8.44
C PRO A 169 5.50 16.03 -9.38
N ALA A 170 5.96 15.03 -10.13
CA ALA A 170 5.13 14.26 -11.05
C ALA A 170 3.96 13.59 -10.34
N PHE A 171 4.14 13.14 -9.10
CA PHE A 171 3.08 12.52 -8.33
C PHE A 171 1.95 13.51 -7.98
N TYR A 172 2.30 14.77 -7.68
CA TYR A 172 1.32 15.83 -7.48
C TYR A 172 0.62 16.22 -8.77
N GLU A 173 1.37 16.31 -9.88
CA GLU A 173 0.82 16.66 -11.19
C GLU A 173 -0.19 15.61 -11.70
N MET A 174 0.04 14.32 -11.42
CA MET A 174 -0.91 13.26 -11.75
C MET A 174 -2.25 13.47 -11.05
N LEU A 175 -2.25 13.90 -9.79
CA LEU A 175 -3.48 14.19 -9.06
C LEU A 175 -4.20 15.42 -9.62
N LEU A 176 -3.46 16.46 -10.01
CA LEU A 176 -4.03 17.69 -10.54
C LEU A 176 -4.67 17.53 -11.93
N LYS A 177 -4.44 16.41 -12.61
CA LYS A 177 -5.03 16.08 -13.91
C LYS A 177 -6.32 15.24 -13.80
N GLN A 178 -6.71 14.81 -12.60
CA GLN A 178 -7.97 14.12 -12.31
C GLN A 178 -9.11 15.15 -12.11
#